data_c2e4756d0fd11200e196796f2f8905df
#
_entry.id   c2e4756d0fd11200e196796f2f8905df
#
_cell.length_a   1.000
_cell.length_b   1.000
_cell.length_c   1.000
_cell.angle_alpha   90.00
_cell.angle_beta   90.00
_cell.angle_gamma   90.00
#
_symmetry.space_group_name_H-M   'P 1'
#
loop_
_entity.id
_entity.type
_entity.pdbx_description
1 polymer ?
#
loop_
_entity_poly.entity_id
_entity_poly.type
_entity_poly.pdbx_seq_one_letter_code
_entity_poly.pdbx_strand_id
1 'polypeptide(L)'
;MVVGIRFAADAPVRTVLQAVLPIFSTADVDFLVREYWVCTFGNGLPERRFTAQEMRLAVDALTPDEHAELFTIYVLPHDAPDTPPSSCEDFCARGFTMAFYAYDGDGYALLAQSEEQLRAVIETLRKAVEIRSVEAVERKTLARWAF
;
A
#
# COMPACT_ATOMS: atom_id res chain seq x y z
N MET A 1 -5.02 16.86 -2.72
CA MET A 1 -5.50 16.61 -1.34
C MET A 1 -5.31 15.14 -1.02
N VAL A 2 -4.83 14.82 0.15
CA VAL A 2 -4.67 13.43 0.56
C VAL A 2 -5.96 12.95 1.22
N VAL A 3 -6.41 11.77 0.82
CA VAL A 3 -7.56 11.07 1.40
C VAL A 3 -7.10 9.68 1.84
N GLY A 4 -7.75 9.13 2.84
CA GLY A 4 -7.34 7.84 3.39
C GLY A 4 -8.50 6.98 3.84
N ILE A 5 -8.26 5.67 3.83
CA ILE A 5 -9.17 4.66 4.37
C ILE A 5 -8.41 3.71 5.28
N ARG A 6 -9.15 3.14 6.22
CA ARG A 6 -8.73 1.97 7.00
C ARG A 6 -9.69 0.84 6.74
N PHE A 7 -9.17 -0.36 6.73
CA PHE A 7 -10.00 -1.56 6.63
C PHE A 7 -9.29 -2.76 7.27
N ALA A 8 -10.03 -3.82 7.51
CA ALA A 8 -9.49 -5.09 7.96
C ALA A 8 -9.78 -6.16 6.92
N ALA A 9 -8.82 -7.04 6.69
CA ALA A 9 -8.98 -8.19 5.81
C ALA A 9 -8.14 -9.36 6.33
N ASP A 10 -8.76 -10.50 6.49
CA ASP A 10 -8.06 -11.74 6.85
C ASP A 10 -7.81 -12.53 5.57
N ALA A 11 -6.72 -12.21 4.90
CA ALA A 11 -6.32 -12.81 3.63
C ALA A 11 -4.80 -12.81 3.50
N PRO A 12 -4.24 -13.73 2.68
CA PRO A 12 -2.82 -13.70 2.38
C PRO A 12 -2.41 -12.35 1.78
N VAL A 13 -1.24 -11.87 2.17
CA VAL A 13 -0.73 -10.58 1.70
C VAL A 13 -0.61 -10.52 0.18
N ARG A 14 -0.22 -11.63 -0.45
CA ARG A 14 -0.14 -11.70 -1.91
C ARG A 14 -1.48 -11.36 -2.58
N THR A 15 -2.58 -11.90 -2.07
CA THR A 15 -3.92 -11.64 -2.59
C THR A 15 -4.29 -10.16 -2.45
N VAL A 16 -4.01 -9.57 -1.29
CA VAL A 16 -4.28 -8.15 -1.03
C VAL A 16 -3.46 -7.26 -1.97
N LEU A 17 -2.17 -7.51 -2.08
CA LEU A 17 -1.29 -6.72 -2.94
C LEU A 17 -1.62 -6.87 -4.42
N GLN A 18 -1.97 -8.06 -4.88
CA GLN A 18 -2.41 -8.29 -6.26
C GLN A 18 -3.70 -7.55 -6.61
N ALA A 19 -4.56 -7.31 -5.63
CA ALA A 19 -5.79 -6.53 -5.82
C ALA A 19 -5.52 -5.01 -5.82
N VAL A 20 -4.63 -4.53 -4.95
CA VAL A 20 -4.42 -3.10 -4.71
C VAL A 20 -3.41 -2.48 -5.68
N LEU A 21 -2.23 -3.08 -5.82
CA LEU A 21 -1.11 -2.45 -6.53
C LEU A 21 -1.36 -2.16 -8.01
N PRO A 22 -2.06 -3.02 -8.78
CA PRO A 22 -2.34 -2.71 -10.18
C PRO A 22 -3.11 -1.42 -10.43
N ILE A 23 -3.93 -0.98 -9.46
CA ILE A 23 -4.68 0.27 -9.55
C ILE A 23 -3.75 1.48 -9.65
N PHE A 24 -2.56 1.39 -9.04
CA PHE A 24 -1.57 2.47 -8.99
C PHE A 24 -0.38 2.24 -9.94
N SER A 25 -0.34 1.10 -10.63
CA SER A 25 0.78 0.73 -11.51
C SER A 25 0.64 1.40 -12.87
N THR A 26 1.26 2.57 -13.02
CA THR A 26 1.39 3.26 -14.30
C THR A 26 2.84 3.18 -14.80
N ALA A 27 3.10 3.58 -16.04
CA ALA A 27 4.42 3.45 -16.66
C ALA A 27 5.49 4.37 -16.03
N ASP A 28 5.06 5.43 -15.36
CA ASP A 28 5.92 6.49 -14.83
C ASP A 28 6.11 6.45 -13.32
N VAL A 29 5.71 5.38 -12.67
CA VAL A 29 5.86 5.23 -11.22
C VAL A 29 6.74 4.06 -10.85
N ASP A 30 7.33 4.16 -9.66
CA ASP A 30 8.01 3.08 -8.97
C ASP A 30 7.33 2.81 -7.63
N PHE A 31 7.71 1.70 -7.02
CA PHE A 31 7.24 1.28 -5.69
C PHE A 31 8.43 1.28 -4.73
N LEU A 32 8.24 1.86 -3.57
CA LEU A 32 9.25 1.88 -2.51
C LEU A 32 8.72 1.08 -1.32
N VAL A 33 9.37 -0.06 -1.04
CA VAL A 33 9.07 -0.89 0.13
C VAL A 33 10.02 -0.47 1.25
N ARG A 34 9.46 -0.09 2.39
CA ARG A 34 10.27 0.30 3.56
C ARG A 34 10.07 -0.71 4.63
N GLU A 35 9.28 -1.19 5.17
CA GLU A 35 9.19 -2.23 6.19
C GLU A 35 8.46 -3.43 5.61
N TYR A 36 8.84 -4.61 6.00
CA TYR A 36 8.09 -5.80 5.66
C TYR A 36 8.42 -6.90 6.68
N TRP A 37 7.46 -7.21 7.52
CA TRP A 37 7.59 -8.21 8.57
C TRP A 37 6.52 -9.29 8.40
N VAL A 38 6.96 -10.53 8.47
CA VAL A 38 6.09 -11.70 8.42
C VAL A 38 6.22 -12.49 9.73
N CYS A 39 5.10 -13.01 10.22
CA CYS A 39 5.07 -13.86 11.41
C CYS A 39 5.27 -15.35 11.09
N THR A 40 5.19 -15.72 9.83
CA THR A 40 5.36 -17.10 9.37
C THR A 40 6.50 -17.19 8.36
N PHE A 41 6.92 -18.42 8.04
CA PHE A 41 7.95 -18.62 7.03
C PHE A 41 7.43 -18.17 5.66
N GLY A 42 7.95 -17.09 5.16
CA GLY A 42 7.62 -16.53 3.86
C GLY A 42 8.84 -15.88 3.22
N ASN A 43 8.75 -15.58 1.93
CA ASN A 43 9.83 -14.94 1.19
C ASN A 43 9.97 -13.46 1.54
N GLY A 44 8.86 -12.80 1.90
CA GLY A 44 8.82 -11.37 2.16
C GLY A 44 9.10 -10.52 0.91
N LEU A 45 8.99 -9.21 1.10
CA LEU A 45 9.44 -8.21 0.12
C LEU A 45 10.69 -7.53 0.68
N PRO A 46 11.79 -7.46 -0.07
CA PRO A 46 12.96 -6.71 0.38
C PRO A 46 12.67 -5.21 0.43
N GLU A 47 13.27 -4.53 1.40
CA GLU A 47 13.21 -3.08 1.52
C GLU A 47 14.06 -2.43 0.43
N ARG A 48 13.45 -2.07 -0.66
CA ARG A 48 14.09 -1.39 -1.78
C ARG A 48 13.07 -0.76 -2.71
N ARG A 49 13.58 -0.11 -3.73
CA ARG A 49 12.77 0.43 -4.83
C ARG A 49 12.57 -0.64 -5.91
N PHE A 50 11.38 -0.68 -6.46
CA PHE A 50 10.98 -1.58 -7.54
C PHE A 50 10.36 -0.77 -8.67
N THR A 51 10.62 -1.17 -9.92
CA THR A 51 9.76 -0.74 -11.02
C THR A 51 8.40 -1.41 -10.89
N ALA A 52 7.40 -0.94 -11.61
CA ALA A 52 6.07 -1.56 -11.58
C ALA A 52 6.13 -3.05 -12.00
N GLN A 53 6.93 -3.38 -13.00
CA GLN A 53 7.10 -4.77 -13.44
C GLN A 53 7.83 -5.61 -12.38
N GLU A 54 8.92 -5.10 -11.82
CA GLU A 54 9.65 -5.79 -10.75
C GLU A 54 8.75 -6.04 -9.54
N MET A 55 7.92 -5.05 -9.17
CA MET A 55 7.00 -5.17 -8.04
C MET A 55 5.94 -6.24 -8.30
N ARG A 56 5.38 -6.29 -9.51
CA ARG A 56 4.42 -7.33 -9.88
C ARG A 56 5.03 -8.72 -9.77
N LEU A 57 6.24 -8.91 -10.29
CA LEU A 57 6.93 -10.19 -10.21
C LEU A 57 7.26 -10.58 -8.77
N ALA A 58 7.70 -9.62 -7.95
CA ALA A 58 8.00 -9.85 -6.55
C ALA A 58 6.76 -10.24 -5.74
N VAL A 59 5.63 -9.60 -5.99
CA VAL A 59 4.36 -9.94 -5.33
C VAL A 59 3.87 -11.32 -5.77
N ASP A 60 3.94 -11.63 -7.05
CA ASP A 60 3.53 -12.94 -7.58
C ASP A 60 4.40 -14.08 -7.04
N ALA A 61 5.63 -13.77 -6.65
CA ALA A 61 6.57 -14.73 -6.06
C ALA A 61 6.40 -14.92 -4.55
N LEU A 62 5.57 -14.12 -3.88
CA LEU A 62 5.29 -14.29 -2.47
C LEU A 62 4.63 -15.65 -2.21
N THR A 63 4.90 -16.23 -1.05
CA THR A 63 4.25 -17.47 -0.62
C THR A 63 2.73 -17.28 -0.58
N PRO A 64 1.93 -18.17 -1.19
CA PRO A 64 0.49 -17.97 -1.33
C PRO A 64 -0.29 -17.77 -0.03
N ASP A 65 0.21 -18.31 1.07
CA ASP A 65 -0.42 -18.23 2.40
C ASP A 65 0.33 -17.29 3.36
N GLU A 66 1.28 -16.51 2.86
CA GLU A 66 2.04 -15.55 3.67
C GLU A 66 1.14 -14.46 4.22
N HIS A 67 1.25 -14.20 5.52
CA HIS A 67 0.59 -13.07 6.19
C HIS A 67 1.64 -12.09 6.69
N ALA A 68 1.56 -10.86 6.23
CA ALA A 68 2.44 -9.79 6.69
C ALA A 68 1.83 -9.12 7.92
N GLU A 69 2.61 -8.98 9.00
CA GLU A 69 2.18 -8.23 10.18
C GLU A 69 2.36 -6.74 9.99
N LEU A 70 3.40 -6.35 9.27
CA LEU A 70 3.75 -4.95 9.08
C LEU A 70 4.38 -4.77 7.70
N PHE A 71 3.91 -3.78 6.95
CA PHE A 71 4.62 -3.28 5.78
C PHE A 71 4.26 -1.82 5.49
N THR A 72 5.13 -1.16 4.76
CA THR A 72 4.88 0.16 4.19
C THR A 72 5.33 0.15 2.74
N ILE A 73 4.42 0.49 1.83
CA ILE A 73 4.68 0.58 0.39
C ILE A 73 4.22 1.93 -0.11
N TYR A 74 5.11 2.66 -0.77
CA TYR A 74 4.81 3.94 -1.40
C TYR A 74 4.84 3.79 -2.92
N VAL A 75 3.98 4.54 -3.60
CA VAL A 75 4.04 4.71 -5.05
C VAL A 75 4.47 6.15 -5.35
N LEU A 76 5.55 6.29 -6.08
CA LEU A 76 6.20 7.57 -6.31
C LEU A 76 6.66 7.69 -7.78
N PRO A 77 6.90 8.93 -8.27
CA PRO A 77 7.42 9.12 -9.61
C PRO A 77 8.77 8.43 -9.81
N HIS A 78 8.99 7.93 -11.01
CA HIS A 78 10.21 7.20 -11.37
C HIS A 78 11.51 7.97 -11.08
N ASP A 79 11.49 9.28 -11.20
CA ASP A 79 12.64 10.17 -10.96
C ASP A 79 12.72 10.72 -9.53
N ALA A 80 11.79 10.38 -8.66
CA ALA A 80 11.81 10.85 -7.28
C ALA A 80 12.86 10.12 -6.44
N PRO A 81 13.46 10.79 -5.44
CA PRO A 81 14.45 10.14 -4.55
C PRO A 81 13.81 9.09 -3.63
N ASP A 82 14.63 8.14 -3.17
CA ASP A 82 14.24 7.00 -2.34
C ASP A 82 13.98 7.36 -0.88
N THR A 83 13.36 8.47 -0.61
CA THR A 83 13.05 8.91 0.75
C THR A 83 11.54 8.91 0.97
N PRO A 84 11.06 8.36 2.09
CA PRO A 84 9.65 8.46 2.43
C PRO A 84 9.20 9.91 2.57
N PRO A 85 7.93 10.22 2.32
CA PRO A 85 7.41 11.56 2.53
C PRO A 85 7.41 11.90 4.02
N SER A 86 7.64 13.16 4.36
CA SER A 86 7.70 13.64 5.74
C SER A 86 6.37 14.21 6.25
N SER A 87 5.40 14.43 5.36
CA SER A 87 4.09 14.98 5.68
C SER A 87 3.13 14.76 4.51
N CYS A 88 1.85 15.03 4.73
CA CYS A 88 0.86 15.02 3.64
C CYS A 88 1.17 16.07 2.57
N GLU A 89 1.71 17.22 2.95
CA GLU A 89 2.13 18.26 2.02
C GLU A 89 3.31 17.79 1.18
N ASP A 90 4.30 17.17 1.80
CA ASP A 90 5.46 16.60 1.12
C ASP A 90 5.06 15.46 0.19
N PHE A 91 4.16 14.61 0.61
CA PHE A 91 3.57 13.54 -0.21
C PHE A 91 3.01 14.11 -1.51
N CYS A 92 2.16 15.13 -1.42
CA CYS A 92 1.56 15.76 -2.61
C CYS A 92 2.61 16.49 -3.45
N ALA A 93 3.49 17.26 -2.83
CA ALA A 93 4.49 18.09 -3.51
C ALA A 93 5.48 17.23 -4.30
N ARG A 94 5.83 16.06 -3.79
CA ARG A 94 6.75 15.13 -4.45
C ARG A 94 6.07 14.16 -5.42
N GLY A 95 4.77 14.28 -5.60
CA GLY A 95 4.03 13.50 -6.57
C GLY A 95 3.75 12.05 -6.18
N PHE A 96 3.83 11.70 -4.89
CA PHE A 96 3.41 10.38 -4.44
C PHE A 96 1.92 10.17 -4.74
N THR A 97 1.56 9.01 -5.23
CA THR A 97 0.18 8.70 -5.57
C THR A 97 -0.49 7.78 -4.55
N MET A 98 0.29 7.02 -3.79
CA MET A 98 -0.26 6.09 -2.81
C MET A 98 0.75 5.80 -1.70
N ALA A 99 0.24 5.58 -0.50
CA ALA A 99 0.96 4.95 0.59
C ALA A 99 0.07 3.87 1.19
N PHE A 100 0.59 2.66 1.30
CA PHE A 100 -0.16 1.50 1.79
C PHE A 100 0.56 0.89 2.99
N TYR A 101 -0.18 0.77 4.09
CA TYR A 101 0.33 0.26 5.36
C TYR A 101 -0.43 -0.97 5.78
N ALA A 102 0.29 -1.98 6.27
CA ALA A 102 -0.29 -3.09 7.03
C ALA A 102 0.19 -3.00 8.47
N TYR A 103 -0.69 -3.32 9.40
CA TYR A 103 -0.41 -3.34 10.84
C TYR A 103 -1.26 -4.40 11.53
N ASP A 104 -0.73 -5.00 12.59
CA ASP A 104 -1.41 -6.00 13.42
C ASP A 104 -1.99 -7.20 12.65
N GLY A 105 -1.36 -7.58 11.55
CA GLY A 105 -1.69 -8.81 10.82
C GLY A 105 -2.92 -8.76 9.92
N ASP A 106 -3.96 -8.02 10.26
CA ASP A 106 -5.20 -7.93 9.46
C ASP A 106 -5.67 -6.50 9.20
N GLY A 107 -5.05 -5.53 9.83
CA GLY A 107 -5.37 -4.11 9.66
C GLY A 107 -4.56 -3.48 8.53
N TYR A 108 -5.24 -2.66 7.73
CA TYR A 108 -4.63 -1.94 6.61
C TYR A 108 -5.07 -0.49 6.61
N ALA A 109 -4.18 0.34 6.10
CA ALA A 109 -4.49 1.74 5.83
C ALA A 109 -3.92 2.15 4.48
N LEU A 110 -4.65 2.94 3.74
CA LEU A 110 -4.24 3.39 2.43
C LEU A 110 -4.52 4.88 2.26
N LEU A 111 -3.50 5.60 1.82
CA LEU A 111 -3.59 7.00 1.46
C LEU A 111 -3.47 7.15 -0.05
N ALA A 112 -4.26 8.04 -0.62
CA ALA A 112 -4.18 8.39 -2.04
C ALA A 112 -4.56 9.86 -2.24
N GLN A 113 -4.38 10.36 -3.44
CA GLN A 113 -4.76 11.73 -3.77
C GLN A 113 -6.19 11.85 -4.28
N SER A 114 -6.88 10.73 -4.48
CA SER A 114 -8.20 10.67 -5.11
C SER A 114 -9.13 9.71 -4.37
N GLU A 115 -10.33 10.19 -4.04
CA GLU A 115 -11.39 9.34 -3.49
C GLU A 115 -11.83 8.26 -4.48
N GLU A 116 -11.77 8.56 -5.77
CA GLU A 116 -12.10 7.61 -6.82
C GLU A 116 -11.16 6.40 -6.80
N GLN A 117 -9.85 6.63 -6.60
CA GLN A 117 -8.88 5.55 -6.45
C GLN A 117 -9.16 4.70 -5.21
N LEU A 118 -9.49 5.32 -4.08
CA LEU A 118 -9.85 4.58 -2.86
C LEU A 118 -11.10 3.72 -3.06
N ARG A 119 -12.08 4.26 -3.77
CA ARG A 119 -13.29 3.53 -4.11
C ARG A 119 -12.99 2.32 -4.99
N ALA A 120 -12.13 2.49 -5.98
CA ALA A 120 -11.66 1.40 -6.84
C ALA A 120 -10.94 0.30 -6.06
N VAL A 121 -10.13 0.69 -5.07
CA VAL A 121 -9.44 -0.25 -4.17
C VAL A 121 -10.46 -1.11 -3.42
N ILE A 122 -11.44 -0.48 -2.80
CA ILE A 122 -12.46 -1.20 -2.02
C ILE A 122 -13.27 -2.14 -2.91
N GLU A 123 -13.71 -1.69 -4.08
CA GLU A 123 -14.44 -2.53 -5.03
C GLU A 123 -13.62 -3.74 -5.48
N THR A 124 -12.35 -3.54 -5.78
CA THR A 124 -11.46 -4.62 -6.23
C THR A 124 -11.20 -5.60 -5.10
N LEU A 125 -10.94 -5.11 -3.89
CA LEU A 125 -10.72 -5.96 -2.71
C LEU A 125 -11.94 -6.81 -2.39
N ARG A 126 -13.14 -6.25 -2.45
CA ARG A 126 -14.38 -6.98 -2.15
C ARG A 126 -14.64 -8.15 -3.09
N LYS A 127 -14.10 -8.11 -4.29
CA LYS A 127 -14.18 -9.23 -5.25
C LYS A 127 -13.19 -10.35 -4.93
N ALA A 128 -12.11 -10.03 -4.27
CA ALA A 128 -11.01 -10.97 -4.01
C ALA A 128 -11.00 -11.52 -2.60
N VAL A 129 -11.42 -10.72 -1.60
CA VAL A 129 -11.34 -11.06 -0.18
C VAL A 129 -12.54 -10.49 0.57
N GLU A 130 -12.80 -11.06 1.74
CA GLU A 130 -13.76 -10.48 2.68
C GLU A 130 -13.08 -9.33 3.42
N ILE A 131 -13.63 -8.12 3.30
CA ILE A 131 -13.12 -6.95 4.01
C ILE A 131 -14.14 -6.44 5.02
N ARG A 132 -13.62 -5.93 6.14
CA ARG A 132 -14.41 -5.49 7.30
C ARG A 132 -13.95 -4.09 7.72
N SER A 133 -14.82 -3.41 8.46
CA SER A 133 -14.45 -2.17 9.16
C SER A 133 -13.89 -1.09 8.22
N VAL A 134 -14.48 -0.93 7.04
CA VAL A 134 -14.05 0.12 6.12
C VAL A 134 -14.47 1.47 6.65
N GLU A 135 -13.50 2.35 6.91
CA GLU A 135 -13.75 3.70 7.43
C GLU A 135 -12.82 4.72 6.79
N ALA A 136 -13.35 5.93 6.60
CA ALA A 136 -12.55 7.04 6.13
C ALA A 136 -11.62 7.52 7.27
N VAL A 137 -10.38 7.88 6.93
CA VAL A 137 -9.44 8.44 7.89
C VAL A 137 -9.63 9.95 7.94
N GLU A 138 -9.85 10.49 9.14
CA GLU A 138 -10.02 11.93 9.33
C GLU A 138 -8.73 12.71 9.03
N ARG A 139 -8.87 13.91 8.51
CA ARG A 139 -7.75 14.79 8.13
C ARG A 139 -6.74 15.01 9.26
N LYS A 140 -7.22 15.22 10.47
CA LYS A 140 -6.36 15.41 11.66
C LYS A 140 -5.56 14.16 12.01
N THR A 141 -6.09 12.99 11.70
CA THR A 141 -5.42 11.71 11.92
C THR A 141 -4.35 11.48 10.84
N LEU A 142 -4.64 11.84 9.60
CA LEU A 142 -3.65 11.78 8.51
C LEU A 142 -2.39 12.59 8.84
N ALA A 143 -2.55 13.76 9.43
CA ALA A 143 -1.42 14.60 9.79
C ALA A 143 -0.50 13.98 10.85
N ARG A 144 -1.01 13.00 11.61
CA ARG A 144 -0.26 12.38 12.71
C ARG A 144 0.46 11.10 12.32
N TRP A 145 -0.07 10.36 11.36
CA TRP A 145 0.34 8.99 11.22
C TRP A 145 0.82 8.54 9.86
N ALA A 146 0.70 9.36 8.91
CA ALA A 146 1.19 9.01 7.59
C ALA A 146 2.72 9.01 7.53
N PHE A 147 3.36 9.75 8.38
CA PHE A 147 4.77 10.06 8.21
C PHE A 147 5.46 10.35 9.54
#